data_fb681cb833553f8285091650cf566de3
#
_entry.id   fb681cb833553f8285091650cf566de3
#
_cell.length_a   1.000
_cell.length_b   1.000
_cell.length_c   1.000
_cell.angle_alpha   90.00
_cell.angle_beta   90.00
_cell.angle_gamma   90.00
#
_symmetry.space_group_name_H-M   'P 1'
#
loop_
_entity.id
_entity.type
_entity.pdbx_description
1 polymer ?
#
loop_
_entity_poly.entity_id
_entity_poly.type
_entity_poly.pdbx_seq_one_letter_code
_entity_poly.pdbx_strand_id
1 'polypeptide(L)'
;MISNESDSLESVKKHLAKSFEVNEKNLSLWLNWHGESKGKLIRSRLALSTGEALGLSKHTAIIWAVVCELIHSASLLHDDICDSDEIRRGKVSVWKNFGIPAAICTGDYLIAESFKKITEIEQGWHQNILLGLLSGTVKEIVFGQSGDVNTNYLSLDWEEYKNLATAKTSPLICLPMMGMFKCAELNEPYYTNLKKMTDEIGLAYQIGNDLENILLNQTNEMPTDIKFERINAMVVLIKEKSSENEINFLKKNKDEFKQFLLSSSIKDDLIDRIQLILDNIKNSLHLMPIVIRPIISSLCEELEKKASQFKYAK
;
A
#
# COMPACT_ATOMS: atom_id res chain seq x y z
N MET A 1 -20.65 -0.36 19.10
CA MET A 1 -19.62 0.00 18.09
C MET A 1 -19.14 -1.22 17.26
N ILE A 2 -18.75 -2.34 17.85
CA ILE A 2 -18.21 -3.52 17.10
C ILE A 2 -19.19 -4.13 16.08
N SER A 3 -20.50 -4.13 16.33
CA SER A 3 -21.50 -4.69 15.40
C SER A 3 -21.67 -3.84 14.12
N ASN A 4 -21.57 -2.52 14.21
CA ASN A 4 -21.76 -1.61 13.07
C ASN A 4 -20.63 -1.66 12.06
N GLU A 5 -19.38 -1.81 12.51
CA GLU A 5 -18.20 -1.91 11.64
C GLU A 5 -18.20 -3.23 10.85
N SER A 6 -18.55 -4.34 11.51
CA SER A 6 -18.69 -5.65 10.86
C SER A 6 -19.71 -5.62 9.72
N ASP A 7 -20.89 -5.02 9.95
CA ASP A 7 -21.96 -4.91 8.95
C ASP A 7 -21.58 -4.02 7.77
N SER A 8 -20.84 -2.92 8.05
CA SER A 8 -20.37 -2.02 7.01
C SER A 8 -19.29 -2.68 6.15
N LEU A 9 -18.36 -3.41 6.76
CA LEU A 9 -17.33 -4.16 6.05
C LEU A 9 -17.92 -5.28 5.20
N GLU A 10 -18.96 -5.95 5.69
CA GLU A 10 -19.67 -6.97 4.91
C GLU A 10 -20.41 -6.35 3.69
N SER A 11 -20.97 -5.16 3.87
CA SER A 11 -21.53 -4.39 2.75
C SER A 11 -20.47 -4.03 1.71
N VAL A 12 -19.28 -3.61 2.13
CA VAL A 12 -18.15 -3.37 1.21
C VAL A 12 -17.80 -4.62 0.42
N LYS A 13 -17.70 -5.79 1.08
CA LYS A 13 -17.38 -7.05 0.40
C LYS A 13 -18.46 -7.41 -0.65
N LYS A 14 -19.76 -7.18 -0.35
CA LYS A 14 -20.85 -7.40 -1.29
C LYS A 14 -20.74 -6.48 -2.51
N HIS A 15 -20.43 -5.21 -2.31
CA HIS A 15 -20.23 -4.26 -3.41
C HIS A 15 -19.00 -4.62 -4.26
N LEU A 16 -17.89 -5.06 -3.65
CA LEU A 16 -16.71 -5.53 -4.37
C LEU A 16 -17.03 -6.77 -5.21
N ALA A 17 -17.73 -7.76 -4.63
CA ALA A 17 -18.15 -8.95 -5.35
C ALA A 17 -19.02 -8.59 -6.57
N LYS A 18 -19.97 -7.66 -6.40
CA LYS A 18 -20.82 -7.17 -7.49
C LYS A 18 -20.02 -6.45 -8.59
N SER A 19 -18.94 -5.75 -8.24
CA SER A 19 -18.05 -5.12 -9.24
C SER A 19 -17.26 -6.15 -10.07
N PHE A 20 -17.16 -7.39 -9.62
CA PHE A 20 -16.53 -8.50 -10.34
C PHE A 20 -17.51 -9.32 -11.18
N GLU A 21 -18.82 -9.06 -11.08
CA GLU A 21 -19.86 -9.68 -11.88
C GLU A 21 -19.94 -9.00 -13.25
N VAL A 22 -19.27 -9.57 -14.25
CA VAL A 22 -19.27 -9.08 -15.63
C VAL A 22 -19.72 -10.17 -16.61
N ASN A 23 -20.34 -9.76 -17.71
CA ASN A 23 -20.87 -10.70 -18.72
C ASN A 23 -19.77 -11.28 -19.61
N GLU A 24 -18.60 -10.61 -19.72
CA GLU A 24 -17.48 -11.11 -20.52
C GLU A 24 -16.76 -12.23 -19.75
N LYS A 25 -16.70 -13.43 -20.38
CA LYS A 25 -16.28 -14.67 -19.73
C LYS A 25 -14.85 -14.65 -19.23
N ASN A 26 -13.92 -14.14 -20.04
CA ASN A 26 -12.50 -14.12 -19.68
C ASN A 26 -12.23 -13.10 -18.57
N LEU A 27 -12.79 -11.91 -18.70
CA LEU A 27 -12.64 -10.86 -17.68
C LEU A 27 -13.25 -11.30 -16.34
N SER A 28 -14.43 -11.94 -16.38
CA SER A 28 -15.05 -12.54 -15.17
C SER A 28 -14.11 -13.55 -14.50
N LEU A 29 -13.49 -14.43 -15.29
CA LEU A 29 -12.52 -15.41 -14.77
C LEU A 29 -11.33 -14.73 -14.09
N TRP A 30 -10.74 -13.71 -14.72
CA TRP A 30 -9.56 -13.01 -14.20
C TRP A 30 -9.87 -12.19 -12.95
N LEU A 31 -11.01 -11.49 -12.92
CA LEU A 31 -11.48 -10.74 -11.76
C LEU A 31 -11.73 -11.66 -10.56
N ASN A 32 -12.42 -12.79 -10.77
CA ASN A 32 -12.68 -13.76 -9.71
C ASN A 32 -11.35 -14.38 -9.21
N TRP A 33 -10.44 -14.73 -10.12
CA TRP A 33 -9.13 -15.24 -9.74
C TRP A 33 -8.38 -14.27 -8.81
N HIS A 34 -8.36 -12.97 -9.17
CA HIS A 34 -7.75 -11.94 -8.33
C HIS A 34 -8.48 -11.79 -6.99
N GLY A 35 -9.82 -11.77 -7.01
CA GLY A 35 -10.68 -11.58 -5.84
C GLY A 35 -10.64 -12.71 -4.80
N GLU A 36 -10.25 -13.92 -5.18
CA GLU A 36 -10.06 -15.04 -4.24
C GLU A 36 -8.92 -14.81 -3.25
N SER A 37 -7.93 -14.00 -3.61
CA SER A 37 -6.84 -13.63 -2.71
C SER A 37 -7.31 -12.59 -1.69
N LYS A 38 -7.70 -13.04 -0.49
CA LYS A 38 -8.27 -12.19 0.56
C LYS A 38 -7.24 -11.19 1.10
N GLY A 39 -7.51 -9.89 0.93
CA GLY A 39 -6.77 -8.80 1.57
C GLY A 39 -7.30 -8.48 2.97
N LYS A 40 -6.52 -7.73 3.75
CA LYS A 40 -6.92 -7.26 5.10
C LYS A 40 -7.96 -6.12 5.06
N LEU A 41 -8.31 -5.59 3.89
CA LEU A 41 -9.25 -4.48 3.68
C LEU A 41 -8.92 -3.23 4.54
N ILE A 42 -7.64 -2.92 4.68
CA ILE A 42 -7.17 -1.80 5.52
C ILE A 42 -7.75 -0.47 5.01
N ARG A 43 -7.78 -0.27 3.70
CA ARG A 43 -8.30 0.94 3.06
C ARG A 43 -9.79 1.12 3.32
N SER A 44 -10.54 0.02 3.24
CA SER A 44 -11.95 0.02 3.61
C SER A 44 -12.16 0.41 5.07
N ARG A 45 -11.41 -0.19 5.99
CA ARG A 45 -11.50 0.16 7.41
C ARG A 45 -11.17 1.63 7.65
N LEU A 46 -10.12 2.15 7.04
CA LEU A 46 -9.76 3.58 7.16
C LEU A 46 -10.88 4.50 6.63
N ALA A 47 -11.46 4.20 5.45
CA ALA A 47 -12.56 4.99 4.91
C ALA A 47 -13.82 4.94 5.79
N LEU A 48 -14.21 3.74 6.23
CA LEU A 48 -15.39 3.54 7.06
C LEU A 48 -15.25 4.23 8.43
N SER A 49 -14.14 3.97 9.14
CA SER A 49 -13.91 4.55 10.47
C SER A 49 -13.78 6.08 10.41
N THR A 50 -13.13 6.61 9.35
CA THR A 50 -13.02 8.06 9.16
C THR A 50 -14.37 8.68 8.84
N GLY A 51 -15.16 8.08 7.94
CA GLY A 51 -16.49 8.55 7.58
C GLY A 51 -17.45 8.54 8.77
N GLU A 52 -17.44 7.47 9.59
CA GLU A 52 -18.23 7.38 10.82
C GLU A 52 -17.81 8.44 11.85
N ALA A 53 -16.50 8.60 12.09
CA ALA A 53 -15.97 9.58 13.04
C ALA A 53 -16.32 11.02 12.65
N LEU A 54 -16.45 11.33 11.36
CA LEU A 54 -16.79 12.63 10.82
C LEU A 54 -18.30 12.81 10.60
N GLY A 55 -19.14 11.83 10.95
CA GLY A 55 -20.60 11.92 10.84
C GLY A 55 -21.12 11.88 9.39
N LEU A 56 -20.36 11.35 8.45
CA LEU A 56 -20.79 11.18 7.07
C LEU A 56 -21.79 10.03 6.91
N SER A 57 -22.57 10.05 5.83
CA SER A 57 -23.53 8.98 5.58
C SER A 57 -22.81 7.62 5.42
N LYS A 58 -23.40 6.58 6.01
CA LYS A 58 -22.88 5.21 5.92
C LYS A 58 -22.73 4.77 4.45
N HIS A 59 -23.68 5.18 3.60
CA HIS A 59 -23.64 4.86 2.17
C HIS A 59 -22.42 5.48 1.48
N THR A 60 -22.18 6.78 1.68
CA THR A 60 -21.00 7.47 1.13
C THR A 60 -19.70 6.80 1.57
N ALA A 61 -19.57 6.46 2.86
CA ALA A 61 -18.37 5.82 3.40
C ALA A 61 -18.17 4.39 2.79
N ILE A 62 -19.24 3.61 2.61
CA ILE A 62 -19.18 2.28 2.01
C ILE A 62 -18.74 2.38 0.55
N ILE A 63 -19.38 3.24 -0.27
CA ILE A 63 -19.03 3.37 -1.69
C ILE A 63 -17.58 3.85 -1.82
N TRP A 64 -17.15 4.83 -1.01
CA TRP A 64 -15.78 5.29 -1.04
C TRP A 64 -14.77 4.20 -0.61
N ALA A 65 -15.10 3.39 0.38
CA ALA A 65 -14.30 2.24 0.78
C ALA A 65 -14.13 1.23 -0.38
N VAL A 66 -15.21 0.97 -1.13
CA VAL A 66 -15.16 0.12 -2.34
C VAL A 66 -14.24 0.73 -3.39
N VAL A 67 -14.37 2.02 -3.67
CA VAL A 67 -13.49 2.73 -4.64
C VAL A 67 -12.02 2.58 -4.25
N CYS A 68 -11.68 2.76 -2.98
CA CYS A 68 -10.31 2.63 -2.49
C CYS A 68 -9.75 1.20 -2.66
N GLU A 69 -10.56 0.17 -2.49
CA GLU A 69 -10.11 -1.21 -2.70
C GLU A 69 -10.02 -1.57 -4.20
N LEU A 70 -10.91 -1.05 -5.05
CA LEU A 70 -10.85 -1.28 -6.50
C LEU A 70 -9.57 -0.69 -7.09
N ILE A 71 -9.26 0.57 -6.76
CA ILE A 71 -8.03 1.21 -7.25
C ILE A 71 -6.77 0.54 -6.68
N HIS A 72 -6.80 0.08 -5.43
CA HIS A 72 -5.71 -0.72 -4.88
C HIS A 72 -5.56 -2.07 -5.58
N SER A 73 -6.66 -2.74 -5.89
CA SER A 73 -6.62 -4.00 -6.64
C SER A 73 -6.05 -3.81 -8.06
N ALA A 74 -6.40 -2.71 -8.71
CA ALA A 74 -5.83 -2.34 -10.00
C ALA A 74 -4.31 -2.10 -9.91
N SER A 75 -3.86 -1.35 -8.89
CA SER A 75 -2.43 -1.11 -8.70
C SER A 75 -1.66 -2.42 -8.49
N LEU A 76 -2.18 -3.36 -7.70
CA LEU A 76 -1.54 -4.66 -7.49
C LEU A 76 -1.40 -5.49 -8.78
N LEU A 77 -2.39 -5.44 -9.67
CA LEU A 77 -2.34 -6.16 -10.96
C LEU A 77 -1.26 -5.59 -11.88
N HIS A 78 -1.11 -4.27 -11.91
CA HIS A 78 -0.08 -3.60 -12.69
C HIS A 78 1.31 -3.73 -12.05
N ASP A 79 1.41 -3.62 -10.73
CA ASP A 79 2.64 -3.84 -9.97
C ASP A 79 3.18 -5.26 -10.18
N ASP A 80 2.31 -6.29 -10.13
CA ASP A 80 2.71 -7.68 -10.36
C ASP A 80 3.41 -7.87 -11.71
N ILE A 81 2.99 -7.13 -12.76
CA ILE A 81 3.64 -7.14 -14.07
C ILE A 81 4.99 -6.42 -14.01
N CYS A 82 4.99 -5.18 -13.50
CA CYS A 82 6.19 -4.34 -13.44
C CYS A 82 7.28 -4.99 -12.60
N ASP A 83 6.87 -5.59 -11.48
CA ASP A 83 7.74 -6.23 -10.52
C ASP A 83 8.02 -7.72 -10.84
N SER A 84 7.42 -8.26 -11.90
CA SER A 84 7.52 -9.70 -12.25
C SER A 84 7.16 -10.61 -11.06
N ASP A 85 6.20 -10.19 -10.22
CA ASP A 85 5.76 -10.95 -9.06
C ASP A 85 4.86 -12.11 -9.47
N GLU A 86 5.40 -13.33 -9.42
CA GLU A 86 4.66 -14.53 -9.84
C GLU A 86 3.62 -14.98 -8.81
N ILE A 87 3.78 -14.60 -7.54
CA ILE A 87 2.91 -14.97 -6.43
C ILE A 87 2.40 -13.73 -5.71
N ARG A 88 1.08 -13.61 -5.56
CA ARG A 88 0.42 -12.55 -4.79
C ARG A 88 -0.45 -13.16 -3.70
N ARG A 89 -0.14 -12.85 -2.42
CA ARG A 89 -0.89 -13.37 -1.26
C ARG A 89 -1.03 -14.89 -1.25
N GLY A 90 0.05 -15.60 -1.60
CA GLY A 90 0.10 -17.06 -1.61
C GLY A 90 -0.57 -17.72 -2.82
N LYS A 91 -1.04 -16.94 -3.81
CA LYS A 91 -1.66 -17.42 -5.04
C LYS A 91 -0.87 -16.93 -6.26
N VAL A 92 -0.86 -17.71 -7.34
CA VAL A 92 -0.25 -17.29 -8.61
C VAL A 92 -0.93 -16.01 -9.10
N SER A 93 -0.13 -15.00 -9.47
CA SER A 93 -0.62 -13.71 -9.96
C SER A 93 -1.38 -13.84 -11.29
N VAL A 94 -2.23 -12.87 -11.60
CA VAL A 94 -3.05 -12.91 -12.83
C VAL A 94 -2.19 -12.95 -14.08
N TRP A 95 -1.13 -12.10 -14.14
CA TRP A 95 -0.24 -12.07 -15.30
C TRP A 95 0.53 -13.39 -15.50
N LYS A 96 0.92 -14.05 -14.42
CA LYS A 96 1.63 -15.33 -14.49
C LYS A 96 0.72 -16.46 -14.94
N ASN A 97 -0.55 -16.45 -14.50
CA ASN A 97 -1.51 -17.51 -14.79
C ASN A 97 -2.21 -17.34 -16.14
N PHE A 98 -2.52 -16.10 -16.55
CA PHE A 98 -3.33 -15.79 -17.74
C PHE A 98 -2.62 -14.90 -18.77
N GLY A 99 -1.40 -14.47 -18.48
CA GLY A 99 -0.60 -13.59 -19.33
C GLY A 99 -0.75 -12.10 -19.01
N ILE A 100 0.23 -11.32 -19.45
CA ILE A 100 0.30 -9.86 -19.26
C ILE A 100 -0.97 -9.14 -19.77
N PRO A 101 -1.52 -9.46 -20.98
CA PRO A 101 -2.72 -8.80 -21.47
C PRO A 101 -3.93 -8.97 -20.53
N ALA A 102 -4.07 -10.13 -19.88
CA ALA A 102 -5.15 -10.38 -18.92
C ALA A 102 -5.04 -9.47 -17.69
N ALA A 103 -3.83 -9.31 -17.14
CA ALA A 103 -3.60 -8.45 -15.98
C ALA A 103 -3.81 -6.96 -16.31
N ILE A 104 -3.34 -6.50 -17.50
CA ILE A 104 -3.58 -5.12 -17.97
C ILE A 104 -5.10 -4.86 -18.09
N CYS A 105 -5.82 -5.69 -18.85
CA CYS A 105 -7.26 -5.50 -19.05
C CYS A 105 -8.05 -5.53 -17.73
N THR A 106 -7.65 -6.41 -16.80
CA THR A 106 -8.31 -6.50 -15.48
C THR A 106 -8.04 -5.25 -14.65
N GLY A 107 -6.80 -4.74 -14.63
CA GLY A 107 -6.43 -3.53 -13.93
C GLY A 107 -7.15 -2.30 -14.48
N ASP A 108 -7.18 -2.12 -15.80
CA ASP A 108 -7.87 -1.01 -16.47
C ASP A 108 -9.37 -1.04 -16.22
N TYR A 109 -9.98 -2.25 -16.24
CA TYR A 109 -11.39 -2.42 -15.86
C TYR A 109 -11.65 -1.95 -14.43
N LEU A 110 -10.81 -2.34 -13.46
CA LEU A 110 -10.98 -1.94 -12.06
C LEU A 110 -10.79 -0.42 -11.85
N ILE A 111 -9.88 0.21 -12.59
CA ILE A 111 -9.76 1.67 -12.63
C ILE A 111 -11.08 2.29 -13.12
N ALA A 112 -11.59 1.86 -14.26
CA ALA A 112 -12.84 2.37 -14.82
C ALA A 112 -14.03 2.16 -13.87
N GLU A 113 -14.14 0.97 -13.27
CA GLU A 113 -15.20 0.64 -12.30
C GLU A 113 -15.10 1.49 -11.03
N SER A 114 -13.87 1.85 -10.59
CA SER A 114 -13.69 2.73 -9.43
C SER A 114 -14.28 4.13 -9.68
N PHE A 115 -14.11 4.70 -10.87
CA PHE A 115 -14.74 5.97 -11.25
C PHE A 115 -16.27 5.85 -11.34
N LYS A 116 -16.76 4.77 -11.94
CA LYS A 116 -18.20 4.50 -12.04
C LYS A 116 -18.82 4.35 -10.64
N LYS A 117 -18.17 3.69 -9.69
CA LYS A 117 -18.68 3.53 -8.32
C LYS A 117 -18.94 4.87 -7.62
N ILE A 118 -18.15 5.90 -7.86
CA ILE A 118 -18.38 7.22 -7.27
C ILE A 118 -19.75 7.78 -7.68
N THR A 119 -20.26 7.46 -8.86
CA THR A 119 -21.59 7.93 -9.31
C THR A 119 -22.76 7.33 -8.53
N GLU A 120 -22.54 6.30 -7.72
CA GLU A 120 -23.55 5.72 -6.83
C GLU A 120 -23.73 6.53 -5.52
N ILE A 121 -22.85 7.51 -5.24
CA ILE A 121 -22.97 8.40 -4.08
C ILE A 121 -24.11 9.39 -4.34
N GLU A 122 -25.01 9.57 -3.37
CA GLU A 122 -26.22 10.37 -3.56
C GLU A 122 -25.93 11.88 -3.69
N GLN A 123 -24.93 12.39 -2.96
CA GLN A 123 -24.59 13.81 -2.96
C GLN A 123 -23.68 14.17 -4.15
N GLY A 124 -24.21 14.90 -5.14
CA GLY A 124 -23.48 15.24 -6.35
C GLY A 124 -22.19 16.04 -6.10
N TRP A 125 -22.14 16.87 -5.06
CA TRP A 125 -20.91 17.59 -4.72
C TRP A 125 -19.84 16.65 -4.13
N HIS A 126 -20.21 15.61 -3.35
CA HIS A 126 -19.30 14.56 -2.93
C HIS A 126 -18.73 13.82 -4.15
N GLN A 127 -19.58 13.49 -5.13
CA GLN A 127 -19.13 12.84 -6.37
C GLN A 127 -18.04 13.66 -7.06
N ASN A 128 -18.25 14.97 -7.26
CA ASN A 128 -17.29 15.84 -7.92
C ASN A 128 -15.95 15.93 -7.18
N ILE A 129 -15.98 16.06 -5.86
CA ILE A 129 -14.79 16.12 -5.02
C ILE A 129 -14.02 14.79 -5.09
N LEU A 130 -14.71 13.67 -4.94
CA LEU A 130 -14.11 12.34 -4.90
C LEU A 130 -13.58 11.91 -6.28
N LEU A 131 -14.24 12.29 -7.38
CA LEU A 131 -13.73 12.10 -8.73
C LEU A 131 -12.42 12.87 -8.96
N GLY A 132 -12.36 14.13 -8.54
CA GLY A 132 -11.14 14.93 -8.63
C GLY A 132 -10.01 14.34 -7.80
N LEU A 133 -10.31 13.93 -6.55
CA LEU A 133 -9.33 13.30 -5.66
C LEU A 133 -8.82 11.98 -6.24
N LEU A 134 -9.71 11.09 -6.69
CA LEU A 134 -9.34 9.80 -7.28
C LEU A 134 -8.46 9.99 -8.51
N SER A 135 -8.83 10.91 -9.42
CA SER A 135 -8.05 11.22 -10.62
C SER A 135 -6.63 11.73 -10.27
N GLY A 136 -6.52 12.61 -9.27
CA GLY A 136 -5.23 13.07 -8.75
C GLY A 136 -4.39 11.92 -8.21
N THR A 137 -5.00 11.08 -7.37
CA THR A 137 -4.32 9.92 -6.75
C THR A 137 -3.87 8.90 -7.80
N VAL A 138 -4.67 8.61 -8.82
CA VAL A 138 -4.25 7.72 -9.93
C VAL A 138 -3.00 8.27 -10.61
N LYS A 139 -2.92 9.58 -10.88
CA LYS A 139 -1.71 10.20 -11.44
C LYS A 139 -0.51 10.07 -10.51
N GLU A 140 -0.69 10.32 -9.20
CA GLU A 140 0.39 10.18 -8.22
C GLU A 140 0.94 8.75 -8.19
N ILE A 141 0.06 7.73 -8.21
CA ILE A 141 0.45 6.32 -8.24
C ILE A 141 1.27 6.00 -9.51
N VAL A 142 0.80 6.47 -10.68
CA VAL A 142 1.50 6.26 -11.95
C VAL A 142 2.85 6.95 -11.95
N PHE A 143 2.97 8.17 -11.41
CA PHE A 143 4.26 8.87 -11.27
C PHE A 143 5.22 8.12 -10.34
N GLY A 144 4.72 7.64 -9.18
CA GLY A 144 5.52 6.83 -8.26
C GLY A 144 6.04 5.57 -8.93
N GLN A 145 5.17 4.82 -9.60
CA GLN A 145 5.55 3.58 -10.29
C GLN A 145 6.51 3.83 -11.47
N SER A 146 6.33 4.91 -12.23
CA SER A 146 7.24 5.23 -13.35
C SER A 146 8.65 5.59 -12.88
N GLY A 147 8.77 6.19 -11.68
CA GLY A 147 10.06 6.43 -11.04
C GLY A 147 10.73 5.13 -10.60
N ASP A 148 9.97 4.23 -10.00
CA ASP A 148 10.43 2.93 -9.50
C ASP A 148 11.02 2.06 -10.63
N VAL A 149 10.27 1.92 -11.74
CA VAL A 149 10.67 1.06 -12.89
C VAL A 149 11.97 1.50 -13.56
N ASN A 150 12.29 2.79 -13.57
CA ASN A 150 13.45 3.34 -14.28
C ASN A 150 14.66 3.59 -13.38
N THR A 151 14.56 3.34 -12.09
CA THR A 151 15.63 3.70 -11.15
C THR A 151 16.62 2.56 -10.97
N ASN A 152 17.91 2.87 -11.16
CA ASN A 152 18.98 1.96 -10.79
C ASN A 152 19.12 1.94 -9.26
N TYR A 153 18.65 0.86 -8.62
CA TYR A 153 18.68 0.69 -7.16
C TYR A 153 20.10 0.84 -6.56
N LEU A 154 21.16 0.57 -7.34
CA LEU A 154 22.55 0.74 -6.89
C LEU A 154 23.01 2.21 -6.83
N SER A 155 22.27 3.14 -7.41
CA SER A 155 22.63 4.56 -7.37
C SER A 155 21.95 5.35 -6.25
N LEU A 156 20.91 4.78 -5.62
CA LEU A 156 20.08 5.48 -4.63
C LEU A 156 20.81 5.69 -3.29
N ASP A 157 20.62 6.89 -2.74
CA ASP A 157 20.86 7.18 -1.33
C ASP A 157 19.57 7.03 -0.50
N TRP A 158 19.68 7.23 0.82
CA TRP A 158 18.53 7.07 1.72
C TRP A 158 17.41 8.10 1.47
N GLU A 159 17.75 9.32 1.10
CA GLU A 159 16.75 10.37 0.83
C GLU A 159 15.99 10.06 -0.47
N GLU A 160 16.69 9.61 -1.49
CA GLU A 160 16.09 9.18 -2.75
C GLU A 160 15.18 7.96 -2.53
N TYR A 161 15.63 6.98 -1.73
CA TYR A 161 14.78 5.84 -1.33
C TYR A 161 13.50 6.31 -0.64
N LYS A 162 13.60 7.21 0.34
CA LYS A 162 12.42 7.73 1.06
C LYS A 162 11.42 8.37 0.09
N ASN A 163 11.90 9.18 -0.83
CA ASN A 163 11.06 9.86 -1.81
C ASN A 163 10.32 8.86 -2.70
N LEU A 164 11.00 7.84 -3.23
CA LEU A 164 10.41 6.81 -4.07
C LEU A 164 9.42 5.93 -3.30
N ALA A 165 9.81 5.44 -2.12
CA ALA A 165 8.96 4.61 -1.25
C ALA A 165 7.67 5.35 -0.86
N THR A 166 7.79 6.63 -0.52
CA THR A 166 6.64 7.49 -0.20
C THR A 166 5.74 7.70 -1.42
N ALA A 167 6.31 8.06 -2.58
CA ALA A 167 5.54 8.29 -3.80
C ALA A 167 4.78 7.04 -4.28
N LYS A 168 5.34 5.84 -4.11
CA LYS A 168 4.70 4.57 -4.48
C LYS A 168 3.58 4.20 -3.51
N THR A 169 3.76 4.38 -2.20
CA THR A 169 2.92 3.75 -1.18
C THR A 169 1.89 4.70 -0.55
N SER A 170 2.28 5.95 -0.28
CA SER A 170 1.46 6.89 0.50
C SER A 170 0.14 7.29 -0.16
N PRO A 171 0.04 7.48 -1.49
CA PRO A 171 -1.22 7.91 -2.09
C PRO A 171 -2.39 6.99 -1.77
N LEU A 172 -2.17 5.67 -1.78
CA LEU A 172 -3.21 4.67 -1.46
C LEU A 172 -3.49 4.50 0.04
N ILE A 173 -2.63 5.02 0.93
CA ILE A 173 -2.89 5.07 2.36
C ILE A 173 -3.65 6.36 2.71
N CYS A 174 -3.30 7.46 2.06
CA CYS A 174 -3.94 8.77 2.25
C CYS A 174 -5.37 8.80 1.71
N LEU A 175 -5.59 8.24 0.52
CA LEU A 175 -6.85 8.30 -0.24
C LEU A 175 -8.10 8.02 0.59
N PRO A 176 -8.20 6.93 1.39
CA PRO A 176 -9.41 6.58 2.13
C PRO A 176 -9.84 7.70 3.11
N MET A 177 -8.90 8.21 3.87
CA MET A 177 -9.15 9.24 4.88
C MET A 177 -9.34 10.62 4.25
N MET A 178 -8.53 10.97 3.25
CA MET A 178 -8.60 12.25 2.56
C MET A 178 -9.96 12.45 1.87
N GLY A 179 -10.52 11.40 1.26
CA GLY A 179 -11.86 11.47 0.67
C GLY A 179 -12.92 11.82 1.70
N MET A 180 -12.88 11.20 2.87
CA MET A 180 -13.82 11.50 3.95
C MET A 180 -13.60 12.90 4.55
N PHE A 181 -12.34 13.34 4.67
CA PHE A 181 -12.01 14.70 5.10
C PHE A 181 -12.61 15.75 4.17
N LYS A 182 -12.47 15.55 2.86
CA LYS A 182 -13.02 16.46 1.85
C LYS A 182 -14.55 16.46 1.84
N CYS A 183 -15.19 15.29 1.98
CA CYS A 183 -16.65 15.22 2.10
C CYS A 183 -17.20 15.85 3.39
N ALA A 184 -16.43 15.86 4.47
CA ALA A 184 -16.77 16.51 5.71
C ALA A 184 -16.35 18.00 5.77
N GLU A 185 -15.87 18.55 4.66
CA GLU A 185 -15.44 19.95 4.52
C GLU A 185 -14.45 20.40 5.61
N LEU A 186 -13.55 19.50 6.02
CA LEU A 186 -12.47 19.89 6.92
C LEU A 186 -11.57 20.93 6.24
N ASN A 187 -11.00 21.82 7.06
CA ASN A 187 -10.15 22.91 6.57
C ASN A 187 -8.68 22.52 6.55
N GLU A 188 -7.85 23.27 5.82
CA GLU A 188 -6.43 23.38 6.14
C GLU A 188 -6.27 23.87 7.60
N PRO A 189 -5.35 23.37 8.42
CA PRO A 189 -4.21 22.54 8.04
C PRO A 189 -4.43 21.02 8.10
N TYR A 190 -5.65 20.52 8.32
CA TYR A 190 -5.90 19.08 8.48
C TYR A 190 -5.52 18.27 7.26
N TYR A 191 -5.71 18.78 6.04
CA TYR A 191 -5.31 18.09 4.80
C TYR A 191 -3.79 17.94 4.73
N THR A 192 -3.06 19.03 4.98
CA THR A 192 -1.59 19.03 4.96
C THR A 192 -1.03 18.10 6.04
N ASN A 193 -1.58 18.14 7.26
CA ASN A 193 -1.16 17.27 8.35
C ASN A 193 -1.45 15.79 8.05
N LEU A 194 -2.64 15.47 7.50
CA LEU A 194 -2.98 14.10 7.10
C LEU A 194 -2.02 13.59 6.03
N LYS A 195 -1.76 14.40 4.99
CA LYS A 195 -0.83 14.03 3.92
C LYS A 195 0.55 13.71 4.50
N LYS A 196 1.10 14.59 5.34
CA LYS A 196 2.40 14.38 5.98
C LYS A 196 2.44 13.10 6.81
N MET A 197 1.42 12.86 7.67
CA MET A 197 1.37 11.64 8.49
C MET A 197 1.24 10.38 7.64
N THR A 198 0.44 10.42 6.58
CA THR A 198 0.29 9.26 5.69
C THR A 198 1.51 9.03 4.81
N ASP A 199 2.28 10.05 4.49
CA ASP A 199 3.58 9.90 3.82
C ASP A 199 4.59 9.18 4.74
N GLU A 200 4.65 9.56 6.01
CA GLU A 200 5.46 8.87 7.03
C GLU A 200 4.99 7.43 7.28
N ILE A 201 3.67 7.19 7.36
CA ILE A 201 3.08 5.84 7.47
C ILE A 201 3.44 5.00 6.24
N GLY A 202 3.35 5.57 5.04
CA GLY A 202 3.71 4.91 3.79
C GLY A 202 5.17 4.47 3.75
N LEU A 203 6.07 5.34 4.21
CA LEU A 203 7.49 5.02 4.35
C LEU A 203 7.72 3.88 5.34
N ALA A 204 7.14 3.95 6.55
CA ALA A 204 7.25 2.88 7.55
C ALA A 204 6.68 1.55 7.04
N TYR A 205 5.56 1.59 6.31
CA TYR A 205 4.95 0.43 5.69
C TYR A 205 5.88 -0.20 4.63
N GLN A 206 6.49 0.63 3.76
CA GLN A 206 7.40 0.15 2.71
C GLN A 206 8.67 -0.44 3.31
N ILE A 207 9.31 0.19 4.29
CA ILE A 207 10.45 -0.39 5.01
C ILE A 207 10.07 -1.75 5.61
N GLY A 208 8.87 -1.87 6.18
CA GLY A 208 8.36 -3.13 6.70
C GLY A 208 8.16 -4.22 5.63
N ASN A 209 7.72 -3.86 4.42
CA ASN A 209 7.61 -4.81 3.30
C ASN A 209 8.98 -5.25 2.80
N ASP A 210 9.93 -4.32 2.71
CA ASP A 210 11.31 -4.60 2.30
C ASP A 210 12.01 -5.57 3.27
N LEU A 211 11.81 -5.38 4.57
CA LEU A 211 12.26 -6.32 5.61
C LEU A 211 11.59 -7.69 5.47
N GLU A 212 10.28 -7.71 5.22
CA GLU A 212 9.51 -8.94 5.04
C GLU A 212 10.02 -9.75 3.85
N ASN A 213 10.29 -9.09 2.72
CA ASN A 213 10.80 -9.72 1.49
C ASN A 213 12.10 -10.48 1.73
N ILE A 214 13.00 -9.92 2.55
CA ILE A 214 14.32 -10.52 2.81
C ILE A 214 14.28 -11.51 3.96
N LEU A 215 13.64 -11.15 5.09
CA LEU A 215 13.75 -11.91 6.33
C LEU A 215 12.77 -13.09 6.41
N LEU A 216 11.58 -12.96 5.82
CA LEU A 216 10.53 -13.98 5.91
C LEU A 216 10.45 -14.85 4.64
N ASN A 217 11.37 -14.67 3.69
CA ASN A 217 11.45 -15.53 2.53
C ASN A 217 11.89 -16.95 2.95
N GLN A 218 10.92 -17.85 3.06
CA GLN A 218 11.13 -19.25 3.47
C GLN A 218 11.71 -20.14 2.34
N THR A 219 11.84 -19.58 1.14
CA THR A 219 12.40 -20.33 0.02
C THR A 219 13.93 -20.30 0.05
N ASN A 220 14.55 -21.39 -0.42
CA ASN A 220 16.01 -21.40 -0.63
C ASN A 220 16.43 -20.52 -1.83
N GLU A 221 15.57 -19.64 -2.35
CA GLU A 221 15.86 -18.75 -3.46
C GLU A 221 16.28 -17.34 -2.98
N MET A 222 17.01 -16.62 -3.82
CA MET A 222 17.34 -15.22 -3.55
C MET A 222 16.04 -14.41 -3.37
N PRO A 223 15.93 -13.52 -2.37
CA PRO A 223 14.78 -12.63 -2.25
C PRO A 223 14.48 -11.91 -3.56
N THR A 224 13.21 -11.77 -3.90
CA THR A 224 12.79 -11.24 -5.21
C THR A 224 13.34 -9.85 -5.49
N ASP A 225 13.39 -8.97 -4.48
CA ASP A 225 13.93 -7.63 -4.64
C ASP A 225 15.43 -7.66 -5.01
N ILE A 226 16.19 -8.58 -4.42
CA ILE A 226 17.61 -8.76 -4.75
C ILE A 226 17.79 -9.39 -6.13
N LYS A 227 17.00 -10.43 -6.43
CA LYS A 227 17.05 -11.17 -7.69
C LYS A 227 16.75 -10.30 -8.91
N PHE A 228 15.79 -9.40 -8.77
CA PHE A 228 15.33 -8.50 -9.83
C PHE A 228 15.86 -7.07 -9.70
N GLU A 229 16.84 -6.88 -8.83
CA GLU A 229 17.50 -5.58 -8.63
C GLU A 229 16.53 -4.43 -8.31
N ARG A 230 15.53 -4.72 -7.46
CA ARG A 230 14.53 -3.75 -7.03
C ARG A 230 15.03 -2.87 -5.90
N ILE A 231 14.38 -1.72 -5.75
CA ILE A 231 14.62 -0.80 -4.64
C ILE A 231 14.21 -1.47 -3.33
N ASN A 232 15.14 -1.56 -2.39
CA ASN A 232 14.90 -2.14 -1.07
C ASN A 232 15.73 -1.42 0.00
N ALA A 233 15.10 -1.04 1.11
CA ALA A 233 15.71 -0.29 2.21
C ALA A 233 16.99 -0.93 2.74
N MET A 234 17.03 -2.26 2.88
CA MET A 234 18.22 -2.95 3.37
C MET A 234 19.39 -2.80 2.41
N VAL A 235 19.15 -2.90 1.11
CA VAL A 235 20.20 -2.76 0.08
C VAL A 235 20.76 -1.35 0.07
N VAL A 236 19.90 -0.33 0.19
CA VAL A 236 20.33 1.09 0.27
C VAL A 236 21.24 1.31 1.48
N LEU A 237 20.87 0.81 2.67
CA LEU A 237 21.71 0.96 3.86
C LEU A 237 22.99 0.13 3.81
N ILE A 238 23.00 -1.03 3.19
CA ILE A 238 24.24 -1.81 2.97
C ILE A 238 25.22 -0.99 2.16
N LYS A 239 24.75 -0.38 1.10
CA LYS A 239 25.57 0.44 0.21
C LYS A 239 26.18 1.66 0.91
N GLU A 240 25.47 2.27 1.84
CA GLU A 240 26.05 3.36 2.65
C GLU A 240 27.21 2.89 3.54
N LYS A 241 27.24 1.59 3.91
CA LYS A 241 28.22 1.00 4.85
C LYS A 241 29.29 0.12 4.17
N SER A 242 29.12 -0.26 2.91
CA SER A 242 29.96 -1.23 2.19
C SER A 242 30.36 -0.72 0.82
N SER A 243 31.51 -1.19 0.33
CA SER A 243 31.96 -0.86 -1.02
C SER A 243 31.15 -1.62 -2.09
N GLU A 244 31.08 -1.07 -3.31
CA GLU A 244 30.39 -1.70 -4.44
C GLU A 244 30.94 -3.09 -4.76
N ASN A 245 32.26 -3.30 -4.58
CA ASN A 245 32.91 -4.57 -4.77
C ASN A 245 32.45 -5.63 -3.76
N GLU A 246 32.24 -5.24 -2.49
CA GLU A 246 31.70 -6.12 -1.45
C GLU A 246 30.26 -6.52 -1.75
N ILE A 247 29.44 -5.57 -2.18
CA ILE A 247 28.04 -5.83 -2.57
C ILE A 247 28.01 -6.81 -3.75
N ASN A 248 28.81 -6.58 -4.78
CA ASN A 248 28.90 -7.45 -5.95
C ASN A 248 29.44 -8.85 -5.62
N PHE A 249 30.34 -8.95 -4.65
CA PHE A 249 30.83 -10.23 -4.15
C PHE A 249 29.74 -11.01 -3.40
N LEU A 250 29.04 -10.33 -2.51
CA LEU A 250 27.93 -10.90 -1.73
C LEU A 250 26.77 -11.37 -2.62
N LYS A 251 26.46 -10.66 -3.70
CA LYS A 251 25.42 -11.08 -4.68
C LYS A 251 25.74 -12.40 -5.38
N LYS A 252 27.02 -12.75 -5.53
CA LYS A 252 27.44 -14.00 -6.17
C LYS A 252 27.26 -15.22 -5.27
N ASN A 253 27.23 -15.02 -3.95
CA ASN A 253 27.05 -16.07 -2.97
C ASN A 253 25.82 -15.79 -2.10
N LYS A 254 24.72 -16.41 -2.49
CA LYS A 254 23.40 -16.24 -1.89
C LYS A 254 23.34 -16.47 -0.39
N ASP A 255 23.96 -17.55 0.08
CA ASP A 255 23.92 -17.92 1.49
C ASP A 255 24.74 -16.94 2.34
N GLU A 256 25.90 -16.51 1.83
CA GLU A 256 26.71 -15.49 2.47
C GLU A 256 26.01 -14.13 2.49
N PHE A 257 25.31 -13.76 1.41
CA PHE A 257 24.55 -12.52 1.35
C PHE A 257 23.41 -12.52 2.37
N LYS A 258 22.64 -13.62 2.44
CA LYS A 258 21.56 -13.76 3.41
C LYS A 258 22.10 -13.73 4.86
N GLN A 259 23.19 -14.43 5.13
CA GLN A 259 23.85 -14.40 6.44
C GLN A 259 24.36 -13.00 6.79
N PHE A 260 24.95 -12.29 5.85
CA PHE A 260 25.39 -10.91 6.04
C PHE A 260 24.21 -9.99 6.38
N LEU A 261 23.10 -10.09 5.66
CA LEU A 261 21.89 -9.31 5.93
C LEU A 261 21.33 -9.59 7.33
N LEU A 262 21.30 -10.86 7.74
CA LEU A 262 20.78 -11.28 9.04
C LEU A 262 21.72 -10.91 10.20
N SER A 263 23.04 -10.93 9.99
CA SER A 263 24.04 -10.63 11.00
C SER A 263 24.38 -9.14 11.12
N SER A 264 23.98 -8.33 10.15
CA SER A 264 24.26 -6.90 10.12
C SER A 264 23.36 -6.11 11.07
N SER A 265 23.87 -5.00 11.61
CA SER A 265 23.05 -4.03 12.37
C SER A 265 21.98 -3.33 11.53
N ILE A 266 21.95 -3.56 10.22
CA ILE A 266 21.07 -2.88 9.26
C ILE A 266 19.60 -3.22 9.52
N LYS A 267 19.32 -4.48 9.86
CA LYS A 267 17.97 -4.89 10.27
C LYS A 267 17.47 -4.08 11.46
N ASP A 268 18.30 -3.97 12.48
CA ASP A 268 17.94 -3.24 13.71
C ASP A 268 17.83 -1.73 13.43
N ASP A 269 18.75 -1.17 12.63
CA ASP A 269 18.66 0.23 12.18
C ASP A 269 17.33 0.53 11.47
N LEU A 270 16.84 -0.37 10.61
CA LEU A 270 15.56 -0.18 9.91
C LEU A 270 14.36 -0.30 10.85
N ILE A 271 14.41 -1.23 11.79
CA ILE A 271 13.36 -1.36 12.81
C ILE A 271 13.30 -0.10 13.69
N ASP A 272 14.46 0.44 14.08
CA ASP A 272 14.55 1.67 14.87
C ASP A 272 14.05 2.88 14.07
N ARG A 273 14.33 2.94 12.76
CA ARG A 273 13.78 3.99 11.87
C ARG A 273 12.25 3.90 11.78
N ILE A 274 11.67 2.70 11.63
CA ILE A 274 10.21 2.51 11.68
C ILE A 274 9.67 3.03 13.00
N GLN A 275 10.28 2.65 14.13
CA GLN A 275 9.82 3.07 15.46
C GLN A 275 9.87 4.59 15.60
N LEU A 276 10.98 5.23 15.19
CA LEU A 276 11.14 6.68 15.25
C LEU A 276 10.05 7.40 14.41
N ILE A 277 9.77 6.90 13.21
CA ILE A 277 8.71 7.46 12.36
C ILE A 277 7.36 7.36 13.06
N LEU A 278 7.02 6.20 13.62
CA LEU A 278 5.73 5.98 14.28
C LEU A 278 5.59 6.82 15.56
N ASP A 279 6.66 6.98 16.33
CA ASP A 279 6.68 7.85 17.51
C ASP A 279 6.47 9.33 17.13
N ASN A 280 7.09 9.79 16.05
CA ASN A 280 6.89 11.15 15.53
C ASN A 280 5.43 11.39 15.10
N ILE A 281 4.81 10.41 14.44
CA ILE A 281 3.39 10.49 14.09
C ILE A 281 2.53 10.56 15.35
N LYS A 282 2.76 9.70 16.33
CA LYS A 282 2.01 9.68 17.60
C LYS A 282 2.12 11.01 18.34
N ASN A 283 3.31 11.59 18.40
CA ASN A 283 3.55 12.90 19.01
C ASN A 283 2.83 14.04 18.28
N SER A 284 2.61 13.87 16.96
CA SER A 284 1.94 14.85 16.10
C SER A 284 0.42 14.68 16.03
N LEU A 285 -0.17 13.65 16.66
CA LEU A 285 -1.62 13.39 16.62
C LEU A 285 -2.46 14.56 17.12
N HIS A 286 -1.91 15.43 18.00
CA HIS A 286 -2.59 16.62 18.47
C HIS A 286 -2.96 17.61 17.35
N LEU A 287 -2.28 17.53 16.18
CA LEU A 287 -2.56 18.34 14.99
C LEU A 287 -3.79 17.85 14.21
N MET A 288 -4.38 16.72 14.60
CA MET A 288 -5.55 16.12 13.93
C MET A 288 -6.82 16.32 14.77
N PRO A 289 -8.01 16.29 14.12
CA PRO A 289 -9.28 16.29 14.86
C PRO A 289 -9.29 15.16 15.89
N ILE A 290 -9.83 15.43 17.09
CA ILE A 290 -9.80 14.49 18.22
C ILE A 290 -10.40 13.12 17.87
N VAL A 291 -11.44 13.11 17.02
CA VAL A 291 -12.15 11.89 16.59
C VAL A 291 -11.35 11.05 15.61
N ILE A 292 -10.31 11.62 14.98
CA ILE A 292 -9.46 10.95 13.99
C ILE A 292 -8.21 10.34 14.63
N ARG A 293 -7.74 10.89 15.74
CA ARG A 293 -6.51 10.42 16.42
C ARG A 293 -6.48 8.93 16.71
N PRO A 294 -7.56 8.30 17.21
CA PRO A 294 -7.57 6.86 17.47
C PRO A 294 -7.37 6.03 16.18
N ILE A 295 -7.88 6.50 15.05
CA ILE A 295 -7.77 5.79 13.75
C ILE A 295 -6.31 5.74 13.31
N ILE A 296 -5.62 6.88 13.36
CA ILE A 296 -4.19 6.97 13.01
C ILE A 296 -3.34 6.19 14.02
N SER A 297 -3.64 6.30 15.33
CA SER A 297 -2.94 5.54 16.38
C SER A 297 -3.03 4.03 16.14
N SER A 298 -4.23 3.52 15.84
CA SER A 298 -4.44 2.10 15.55
C SER A 298 -3.64 1.62 14.34
N LEU A 299 -3.52 2.45 13.30
CA LEU A 299 -2.69 2.13 12.13
C LEU A 299 -1.20 2.08 12.50
N CYS A 300 -0.72 3.00 13.32
CA CYS A 300 0.65 2.96 13.85
C CYS A 300 0.90 1.69 14.67
N GLU A 301 -0.03 1.30 15.55
CA GLU A 301 0.07 0.08 16.37
C GLU A 301 0.12 -1.20 15.51
N GLU A 302 -0.65 -1.27 14.42
CA GLU A 302 -0.56 -2.39 13.46
C GLU A 302 0.85 -2.48 12.83
N LEU A 303 1.45 -1.34 12.48
CA LEU A 303 2.81 -1.29 11.91
C LEU A 303 3.88 -1.63 12.94
N GLU A 304 3.77 -1.14 14.19
CA GLU A 304 4.66 -1.52 15.29
C GLU A 304 4.65 -3.02 15.55
N LYS A 305 3.45 -3.60 15.57
CA LYS A 305 3.29 -5.05 15.72
C LYS A 305 3.95 -5.82 14.59
N LYS A 306 3.83 -5.34 13.34
CA LYS A 306 4.52 -5.93 12.19
C LYS A 306 6.04 -5.80 12.36
N ALA A 307 6.56 -4.62 12.68
CA ALA A 307 7.99 -4.38 12.86
C ALA A 307 8.59 -5.22 14.00
N SER A 308 7.86 -5.41 15.10
CA SER A 308 8.30 -6.23 16.23
C SER A 308 8.53 -7.71 15.87
N GLN A 309 7.84 -8.23 14.85
CA GLN A 309 8.03 -9.61 14.38
C GLN A 309 9.42 -9.81 13.78
N PHE A 310 10.01 -8.77 13.19
CA PHE A 310 11.34 -8.84 12.59
C PHE A 310 12.47 -8.90 13.62
N LYS A 311 12.26 -8.42 14.85
CA LYS A 311 13.26 -8.50 15.93
C LYS A 311 13.68 -9.95 16.24
N TYR A 312 12.78 -10.89 16.03
CA TYR A 312 12.97 -12.31 16.35
C TYR A 312 13.19 -13.19 15.10
N ALA A 313 13.17 -12.60 13.90
CA ALA A 313 13.49 -13.33 12.67
C ALA A 313 14.99 -13.70 12.67
N LYS A 314 15.25 -15.03 12.59
CA LYS A 314 16.58 -15.63 12.56
C LYS A 314 16.97 -16.00 11.14
#